data_0bfeac967be4ec4e244a79381dffe2fa
#
_entry.id   0bfeac967be4ec4e244a79381dffe2fa
#
_cell.length_a   1.000
_cell.length_b   1.000
_cell.length_c   1.000
_cell.angle_alpha   90.00
_cell.angle_beta   90.00
_cell.angle_gamma   90.00
#
_symmetry.space_group_name_H-M   'P 1'
#
loop_
_entity.id
_entity.type
_entity.pdbx_description
1 polymer ?
#
loop_
_entity_poly.entity_id
_entity_poly.type
_entity_poly.pdbx_seq_one_letter_code
_entity_poly.pdbx_strand_id
1 'polypeptide(L)'
;PEVVTLLKIQYRMNDEIMRFSSDWFYGGKVESAPQIKYRSVLDYDHPITWIDTSNEENQITIEGEDAPEDSASTASSVSAANQNSDLNFKEQFVGESFGRINKAEAELTLLTLAEYFTKIGKQRVLEERIDVGIISPYRAQVQYLKKLIKKYEFFKPYRRLISVNTVDGFQGQERDVILISLVRSNDEGQIGFLKDLRRMNVAMTRARMKLIILGNKDTMTKHPFYKKLWEYVEAINNNE
;
A
#
# COMPACT_ATOMS: atom_id res chain seq x y z
N PRO A 1 30.52 -20.94 -16.04
CA PRO A 1 29.09 -20.76 -16.13
C PRO A 1 28.53 -20.70 -14.72
N GLU A 2 28.00 -19.53 -14.32
CA GLU A 2 27.31 -19.40 -13.05
C GLU A 2 26.01 -20.20 -13.13
N VAL A 3 25.86 -21.17 -12.24
CA VAL A 3 24.62 -21.95 -12.12
C VAL A 3 23.62 -21.09 -11.33
N VAL A 4 22.73 -20.40 -12.02
CA VAL A 4 21.62 -19.71 -11.38
C VAL A 4 20.52 -20.72 -11.10
N THR A 5 20.27 -20.97 -9.81
CA THR A 5 19.17 -21.84 -9.38
C THR A 5 18.00 -21.01 -8.87
N LEU A 6 16.82 -21.17 -9.46
CA LEU A 6 15.59 -20.58 -8.98
C LEU A 6 15.11 -21.30 -7.72
N LEU A 7 14.96 -20.57 -6.62
CA LEU A 7 14.27 -21.09 -5.42
C LEU A 7 12.77 -21.17 -5.70
N LYS A 8 12.22 -22.37 -5.76
CA LYS A 8 10.82 -22.61 -6.15
C LYS A 8 9.83 -22.40 -5.01
N ILE A 9 10.23 -22.60 -3.77
CA ILE A 9 9.36 -22.47 -2.60
C ILE A 9 9.76 -21.24 -1.80
N GLN A 10 8.80 -20.35 -1.56
CA GLN A 10 8.96 -19.18 -0.73
C GLN A 10 8.22 -19.35 0.61
N TYR A 11 8.75 -18.72 1.67
CA TYR A 11 8.29 -18.83 3.06
C TYR A 11 7.87 -17.48 3.66
N ARG A 12 7.68 -16.45 2.84
CA ARG A 12 7.39 -15.09 3.30
C ARG A 12 5.93 -14.71 3.09
N MET A 13 5.47 -14.77 1.86
CA MET A 13 4.24 -14.12 1.41
C MET A 13 3.05 -15.06 1.40
N ASN A 14 1.87 -14.50 1.73
CA ASN A 14 0.60 -15.09 1.34
C ASN A 14 0.59 -15.41 -0.16
N ASP A 15 -0.04 -16.50 -0.54
CA ASP A 15 -0.05 -17.04 -1.91
C ASP A 15 -0.63 -16.04 -2.92
N GLU A 16 -1.70 -15.33 -2.57
CA GLU A 16 -2.32 -14.35 -3.47
C GLU A 16 -1.40 -13.16 -3.76
N ILE A 17 -0.61 -12.71 -2.78
CA ILE A 17 0.39 -11.66 -3.00
C ILE A 17 1.50 -12.17 -3.93
N MET A 18 1.95 -13.39 -3.73
CA MET A 18 3.09 -13.96 -4.45
C MET A 18 2.73 -14.38 -5.89
N ARG A 19 1.51 -14.87 -6.13
CA ARG A 19 1.12 -15.51 -7.40
C ARG A 19 1.32 -14.61 -8.60
N PHE A 20 0.92 -13.34 -8.53
CA PHE A 20 1.14 -12.38 -9.61
C PHE A 20 2.62 -12.22 -9.93
N SER A 21 3.47 -12.06 -8.91
CA SER A 21 4.93 -11.95 -9.10
C SER A 21 5.52 -13.23 -9.67
N SER A 22 5.06 -14.40 -9.23
CA SER A 22 5.49 -15.68 -9.77
C SER A 22 5.18 -15.81 -11.25
N ASP A 23 3.95 -15.48 -11.65
CA ASP A 23 3.51 -15.60 -13.04
C ASP A 23 4.24 -14.61 -13.95
N TRP A 24 4.36 -13.35 -13.55
CA TRP A 24 4.96 -12.32 -14.38
C TRP A 24 6.48 -12.44 -14.52
N PHE A 25 7.20 -12.69 -13.43
CA PHE A 25 8.68 -12.66 -13.42
C PHE A 25 9.34 -14.02 -13.48
N TYR A 26 8.64 -15.09 -13.07
CA TYR A 26 9.24 -16.41 -12.85
C TYR A 26 8.51 -17.55 -13.59
N GLY A 27 7.59 -17.20 -14.51
CA GLY A 27 6.85 -18.17 -15.33
C GLY A 27 6.01 -19.15 -14.50
N GLY A 28 5.44 -18.67 -13.38
CA GLY A 28 4.59 -19.49 -12.49
C GLY A 28 5.34 -20.55 -11.67
N LYS A 29 6.67 -20.46 -11.58
CA LYS A 29 7.51 -21.51 -10.98
C LYS A 29 7.76 -21.36 -9.48
N VAL A 30 7.35 -20.23 -8.90
CA VAL A 30 7.49 -19.96 -7.46
C VAL A 30 6.18 -20.29 -6.76
N GLU A 31 6.23 -21.10 -5.71
CA GLU A 31 5.10 -21.54 -4.93
C GLU A 31 5.26 -21.15 -3.46
N SER A 32 4.14 -20.96 -2.77
CA SER A 32 4.14 -20.68 -1.33
C SER A 32 4.20 -21.97 -0.51
N ALA A 33 5.03 -21.97 0.53
CA ALA A 33 5.05 -23.07 1.49
C ALA A 33 3.67 -23.23 2.15
N PRO A 34 3.20 -24.47 2.40
CA PRO A 34 1.85 -24.73 2.90
C PRO A 34 1.49 -23.95 4.19
N GLN A 35 2.45 -23.80 5.10
CA GLN A 35 2.24 -23.18 6.42
C GLN A 35 2.02 -21.67 6.38
N ILE A 36 2.37 -21.01 5.27
CA ILE A 36 2.21 -19.54 5.13
C ILE A 36 1.23 -19.16 4.01
N LYS A 37 0.78 -20.13 3.25
CA LYS A 37 0.02 -19.93 2.01
C LYS A 37 -1.22 -19.05 2.19
N TYR A 38 -1.94 -19.23 3.29
CA TYR A 38 -3.18 -18.54 3.61
C TYR A 38 -3.07 -17.62 4.83
N ARG A 39 -1.84 -17.26 5.20
CA ARG A 39 -1.60 -16.38 6.33
C ARG A 39 -2.14 -14.98 6.05
N SER A 40 -2.97 -14.47 6.95
CA SER A 40 -3.59 -13.15 6.85
C SER A 40 -3.57 -12.42 8.21
N VAL A 41 -3.74 -11.10 8.19
CA VAL A 41 -3.88 -10.29 9.39
C VAL A 41 -5.30 -10.37 9.94
N LEU A 42 -6.28 -10.27 9.06
CA LEU A 42 -7.71 -10.35 9.37
C LEU A 42 -8.31 -11.54 8.64
N ASP A 43 -9.22 -12.26 9.31
CA ASP A 43 -10.02 -13.31 8.68
C ASP A 43 -10.93 -12.68 7.61
N TYR A 44 -11.10 -13.38 6.50
CA TYR A 44 -11.93 -12.94 5.37
C TYR A 44 -11.49 -11.62 4.71
N ASP A 45 -10.24 -11.19 4.92
CA ASP A 45 -9.68 -10.03 4.24
C ASP A 45 -8.90 -10.45 2.98
N HIS A 46 -9.01 -9.66 1.93
CA HIS A 46 -8.22 -9.91 0.72
C HIS A 46 -6.75 -9.56 0.96
N PRO A 47 -5.82 -10.49 0.70
CA PRO A 47 -4.39 -10.26 0.92
C PRO A 47 -3.80 -9.15 0.05
N ILE A 48 -4.39 -8.90 -1.12
CA ILE A 48 -3.97 -7.84 -2.03
C ILE A 48 -5.16 -6.98 -2.45
N THR A 49 -5.03 -5.66 -2.32
CA THR A 49 -6.06 -4.68 -2.71
C THR A 49 -5.43 -3.51 -3.45
N TRP A 50 -6.18 -2.89 -4.35
CA TRP A 50 -5.81 -1.65 -5.01
C TRP A 50 -6.89 -0.60 -4.78
N ILE A 51 -6.51 0.52 -4.18
CA ILE A 51 -7.37 1.68 -3.98
C ILE A 51 -7.14 2.64 -5.14
N ASP A 52 -8.16 2.79 -5.98
CA ASP A 52 -8.11 3.64 -7.15
C ASP A 52 -8.32 5.11 -6.78
N THR A 53 -7.39 5.97 -7.17
CA THR A 53 -7.44 7.42 -6.96
C THR A 53 -7.79 8.19 -8.25
N SER A 54 -8.24 7.51 -9.31
CA SER A 54 -8.59 8.14 -10.58
C SER A 54 -9.93 8.88 -10.54
N ASN A 55 -10.86 8.44 -9.69
CA ASN A 55 -12.19 9.03 -9.56
C ASN A 55 -12.21 10.08 -8.44
N GLU A 56 -12.62 11.30 -8.78
CA GLU A 56 -12.88 12.38 -7.80
C GLU A 56 -14.02 12.03 -6.83
N GLU A 57 -14.84 11.02 -7.16
CA GLU A 57 -15.97 10.53 -6.35
C GLU A 57 -15.60 9.66 -5.16
N ASN A 58 -14.34 9.25 -5.01
CA ASN A 58 -13.83 8.64 -3.78
C ASN A 58 -13.66 9.68 -2.66
N GLN A 59 -14.66 10.55 -2.50
CA GLN A 59 -14.89 11.26 -1.25
C GLN A 59 -15.22 10.20 -0.21
N ILE A 60 -14.23 9.86 0.60
CA ILE A 60 -14.46 9.02 1.77
C ILE A 60 -15.32 9.83 2.73
N THR A 61 -16.62 9.70 2.59
CA THR A 61 -17.58 10.14 3.59
C THR A 61 -17.45 9.13 4.73
N ILE A 62 -16.75 9.51 5.78
CA ILE A 62 -16.84 8.77 7.05
C ILE A 62 -18.22 9.12 7.62
N GLU A 63 -19.23 8.35 7.24
CA GLU A 63 -20.50 8.36 7.94
C GLU A 63 -20.28 7.67 9.29
N GLY A 64 -20.02 8.49 10.31
CA GLY A 64 -19.98 8.07 11.69
C GLY A 64 -21.39 8.15 12.31
N GLU A 65 -22.27 7.20 11.98
CA GLU A 65 -23.43 6.90 12.80
C GLU A 65 -23.29 5.46 13.28
N ASP A 66 -23.21 5.29 14.61
CA ASP A 66 -23.11 4.05 15.39
C ASP A 66 -21.71 3.56 15.82
N ALA A 67 -20.87 4.47 16.29
CA ALA A 67 -19.76 4.06 17.15
C ALA A 67 -20.14 4.28 18.63
N PRO A 68 -19.89 3.31 19.55
CA PRO A 68 -20.11 3.51 20.99
C PRO A 68 -19.31 4.71 21.50
N GLU A 69 -19.90 5.46 22.41
CA GLU A 69 -19.42 6.78 22.89
C GLU A 69 -17.95 6.84 23.37
N ASP A 70 -17.30 5.72 23.64
CA ASP A 70 -15.90 5.65 24.05
C ASP A 70 -14.87 5.70 22.90
N SER A 71 -15.30 5.63 21.64
CA SER A 71 -14.41 5.69 20.47
C SER A 71 -14.45 7.03 19.71
N ALA A 72 -15.35 7.94 20.09
CA ALA A 72 -15.59 9.20 19.39
C ALA A 72 -14.44 10.21 19.43
N SER A 73 -13.50 10.09 20.39
CA SER A 73 -12.38 11.03 20.50
C SER A 73 -11.21 10.74 19.56
N THR A 74 -11.11 9.51 19.02
CA THR A 74 -9.98 9.10 18.17
C THR A 74 -10.27 9.24 16.68
N ALA A 75 -11.51 9.03 16.25
CA ALA A 75 -11.93 9.20 14.86
C ALA A 75 -12.00 10.68 14.46
N SER A 76 -12.39 11.58 15.38
CA SER A 76 -12.51 13.01 15.12
C SER A 76 -11.19 13.71 14.83
N SER A 77 -10.02 13.18 15.28
CA SER A 77 -8.72 13.82 15.01
C SER A 77 -8.18 13.54 13.61
N VAL A 78 -8.61 12.47 12.93
CA VAL A 78 -8.27 12.18 11.53
C VAL A 78 -9.28 12.85 10.59
N SER A 79 -10.56 12.90 10.99
CA SER A 79 -11.62 13.52 10.19
C SER A 79 -11.58 15.07 10.22
N ALA A 80 -11.09 15.70 11.29
CA ALA A 80 -11.01 17.16 11.39
C ALA A 80 -10.00 17.80 10.40
N ALA A 81 -9.05 17.02 9.87
CA ALA A 81 -8.14 17.50 8.83
C ALA A 81 -8.78 17.52 7.42
N ASN A 82 -9.89 16.81 7.23
CA ASN A 82 -10.53 16.63 5.91
C ASN A 82 -11.72 17.58 5.64
N GLN A 83 -12.09 18.46 6.55
CA GLN A 83 -13.31 19.27 6.38
C GLN A 83 -13.18 20.46 5.42
N ASN A 84 -12.03 20.70 4.75
CA ASN A 84 -11.88 21.88 3.90
C ASN A 84 -10.88 21.76 2.74
N SER A 85 -10.75 20.63 2.05
CA SER A 85 -10.03 20.64 0.78
C SER A 85 -10.67 19.66 -0.19
N ASP A 86 -11.02 20.13 -1.38
CA ASP A 86 -11.17 19.31 -2.57
C ASP A 86 -9.87 18.52 -2.72
N LEU A 87 -9.90 17.23 -2.33
CA LEU A 87 -8.72 16.35 -2.40
C LEU A 87 -8.38 16.13 -3.86
N ASN A 88 -7.42 16.91 -4.36
CA ASN A 88 -6.92 16.77 -5.72
C ASN A 88 -5.83 15.69 -5.75
N PHE A 89 -6.16 14.52 -6.30
CA PHE A 89 -5.26 13.37 -6.46
C PHE A 89 -4.26 13.52 -7.63
N LYS A 90 -4.01 14.74 -8.10
CA LYS A 90 -3.01 14.99 -9.16
C LYS A 90 -1.59 15.03 -8.59
N GLU A 91 -0.66 14.48 -9.38
CA GLU A 91 0.76 14.60 -9.06
C GLU A 91 1.23 16.07 -9.18
N GLN A 92 2.16 16.44 -8.33
CA GLN A 92 2.79 17.76 -8.34
C GLN A 92 4.31 17.62 -8.45
N PHE A 93 4.94 18.53 -9.19
CA PHE A 93 6.39 18.63 -9.24
C PHE A 93 6.93 19.23 -7.96
N VAL A 94 8.06 18.70 -7.46
CA VAL A 94 8.75 19.21 -6.27
C VAL A 94 10.23 19.32 -6.55
N GLY A 95 10.79 20.52 -6.32
CA GLY A 95 12.22 20.79 -6.53
C GLY A 95 12.63 20.96 -8.01
N GLU A 96 13.92 21.14 -8.24
CA GLU A 96 14.50 21.38 -9.57
C GLU A 96 14.68 20.07 -10.38
N SER A 97 14.56 18.91 -9.78
CA SER A 97 14.80 17.61 -10.40
C SER A 97 13.62 16.66 -10.18
N PHE A 98 13.02 16.22 -11.23
CA PHE A 98 12.05 15.08 -11.40
C PHE A 98 11.28 14.57 -10.17
N GLY A 99 11.34 15.27 -9.03
CA GLY A 99 10.60 14.94 -7.81
C GLY A 99 9.10 15.03 -8.03
N ARG A 100 8.35 14.09 -7.49
CA ARG A 100 6.89 14.07 -7.55
C ARG A 100 6.33 13.87 -6.15
N ILE A 101 5.20 14.52 -5.91
CA ILE A 101 4.38 14.34 -4.72
C ILE A 101 2.91 14.29 -5.12
N ASN A 102 2.14 13.48 -4.43
CA ASN A 102 0.68 13.45 -4.50
C ASN A 102 0.16 13.53 -3.06
N LYS A 103 -0.17 14.73 -2.63
CA LYS A 103 -0.54 14.98 -1.22
C LYS A 103 -1.83 14.27 -0.84
N ALA A 104 -2.84 14.32 -1.71
CA ALA A 104 -4.10 13.64 -1.46
C ALA A 104 -3.92 12.12 -1.35
N GLU A 105 -3.11 11.51 -2.21
CA GLU A 105 -2.79 10.09 -2.13
C GLU A 105 -2.03 9.74 -0.83
N ALA A 106 -1.13 10.62 -0.37
CA ALA A 106 -0.44 10.43 0.90
C ALA A 106 -1.40 10.46 2.09
N GLU A 107 -2.34 11.41 2.11
CA GLU A 107 -3.39 11.48 3.14
C GLU A 107 -4.27 10.23 3.11
N LEU A 108 -4.72 9.81 1.92
CA LEU A 108 -5.49 8.58 1.74
C LEU A 108 -4.73 7.33 2.20
N THR A 109 -3.42 7.27 1.93
CA THR A 109 -2.56 6.17 2.39
C THR A 109 -2.60 6.04 3.91
N LEU A 110 -2.49 7.16 4.63
CA LEU A 110 -2.53 7.15 6.09
C LEU A 110 -3.94 6.92 6.64
N LEU A 111 -4.96 7.44 6.00
CA LEU A 111 -6.35 7.17 6.37
C LEU A 111 -6.65 5.66 6.23
N THR A 112 -6.27 5.06 5.12
CA THR A 112 -6.39 3.60 4.88
C THR A 112 -5.68 2.80 5.97
N LEU A 113 -4.46 3.20 6.36
CA LEU A 113 -3.73 2.53 7.44
C LEU A 113 -4.44 2.70 8.79
N ALA A 114 -4.96 3.89 9.08
CA ALA A 114 -5.69 4.16 10.32
C ALA A 114 -6.97 3.31 10.41
N GLU A 115 -7.73 3.21 9.33
CA GLU A 115 -8.90 2.34 9.25
C GLU A 115 -8.54 0.86 9.42
N TYR A 116 -7.44 0.44 8.79
CA TYR A 116 -6.97 -0.94 8.92
C TYR A 116 -6.54 -1.28 10.35
N PHE A 117 -5.79 -0.41 11.01
CA PHE A 117 -5.44 -0.56 12.43
C PHE A 117 -6.67 -0.55 13.34
N THR A 118 -7.67 0.25 13.01
CA THR A 118 -8.95 0.28 13.77
C THR A 118 -9.69 -1.05 13.63
N LYS A 119 -9.75 -1.61 12.42
CA LYS A 119 -10.36 -2.94 12.17
C LYS A 119 -9.64 -4.07 12.90
N ILE A 120 -8.31 -4.04 12.97
CA ILE A 120 -7.53 -5.03 13.72
C ILE A 120 -7.74 -4.86 15.21
N GLY A 121 -7.86 -3.62 15.69
CA GLY A 121 -7.91 -3.23 17.08
C GLY A 121 -6.53 -2.90 17.66
N LYS A 122 -6.47 -1.79 18.41
CA LYS A 122 -5.22 -1.25 18.98
C LYS A 122 -4.46 -2.28 19.81
N GLN A 123 -5.18 -3.01 20.68
CA GLN A 123 -4.56 -4.01 21.55
C GLN A 123 -3.83 -5.06 20.72
N ARG A 124 -4.50 -5.65 19.75
CA ARG A 124 -3.93 -6.69 18.89
C ARG A 124 -2.74 -6.20 18.07
N VAL A 125 -2.83 -5.00 17.48
CA VAL A 125 -1.72 -4.41 16.72
C VAL A 125 -0.45 -4.30 17.57
N LEU A 126 -0.59 -3.86 18.84
CA LEU A 126 0.55 -3.65 19.74
C LEU A 126 1.09 -4.96 20.32
N GLU A 127 0.22 -5.87 20.74
CA GLU A 127 0.62 -7.16 21.34
C GLU A 127 1.27 -8.10 20.33
N GLU A 128 0.67 -8.26 19.16
CA GLU A 128 1.23 -9.09 18.07
C GLU A 128 2.35 -8.37 17.31
N ARG A 129 2.58 -7.07 17.59
CA ARG A 129 3.59 -6.23 16.94
C ARG A 129 3.44 -6.23 15.41
N ILE A 130 2.22 -6.06 14.92
CA ILE A 130 1.94 -6.01 13.48
C ILE A 130 2.70 -4.84 12.87
N ASP A 131 3.71 -5.14 12.09
CA ASP A 131 4.59 -4.14 11.49
C ASP A 131 4.14 -3.75 10.08
N VAL A 132 4.35 -2.47 9.76
CA VAL A 132 3.87 -1.85 8.52
C VAL A 132 5.01 -1.16 7.81
N GLY A 133 5.10 -1.37 6.51
CA GLY A 133 5.93 -0.60 5.61
C GLY A 133 5.09 0.24 4.65
N ILE A 134 5.42 1.51 4.51
CA ILE A 134 4.87 2.37 3.47
C ILE A 134 5.97 2.67 2.48
N ILE A 135 5.77 2.30 1.23
CA ILE A 135 6.74 2.43 0.14
C ILE A 135 6.23 3.42 -0.89
N SER A 136 7.10 4.33 -1.32
CA SER A 136 6.83 5.17 -2.48
C SER A 136 8.08 5.30 -3.35
N PRO A 137 7.95 5.41 -4.68
CA PRO A 137 9.10 5.58 -5.57
C PRO A 137 9.75 6.96 -5.47
N TYR A 138 9.09 7.94 -4.84
CA TYR A 138 9.55 9.33 -4.77
C TYR A 138 9.90 9.74 -3.35
N ARG A 139 11.12 10.25 -3.15
CA ARG A 139 11.61 10.72 -1.83
C ARG A 139 10.75 11.84 -1.25
N ALA A 140 10.22 12.74 -2.10
CA ALA A 140 9.33 13.81 -1.65
C ALA A 140 8.06 13.26 -1.00
N GLN A 141 7.45 12.23 -1.60
CA GLN A 141 6.29 11.54 -1.04
C GLN A 141 6.62 10.85 0.29
N VAL A 142 7.76 10.18 0.35
CA VAL A 142 8.27 9.53 1.58
C VAL A 142 8.42 10.55 2.72
N GLN A 143 9.03 11.71 2.45
CA GLN A 143 9.21 12.75 3.47
C GLN A 143 7.87 13.35 3.93
N TYR A 144 6.95 13.53 3.00
CA TYR A 144 5.62 14.03 3.33
C TYR A 144 4.84 13.04 4.20
N LEU A 145 4.83 11.75 3.84
CA LEU A 145 4.24 10.68 4.65
C LEU A 145 4.82 10.63 6.07
N LYS A 146 6.15 10.72 6.20
CA LYS A 146 6.82 10.78 7.52
C LYS A 146 6.37 11.98 8.35
N LYS A 147 6.19 13.14 7.70
CA LYS A 147 5.70 14.35 8.36
C LYS A 147 4.27 14.16 8.88
N LEU A 148 3.39 13.58 8.07
CA LEU A 148 2.01 13.32 8.43
C LEU A 148 1.89 12.32 9.60
N ILE A 149 2.66 11.22 9.59
CA ILE A 149 2.67 10.24 10.71
C ILE A 149 3.08 10.90 12.02
N LYS A 150 4.00 11.88 11.98
CA LYS A 150 4.38 12.65 13.17
C LYS A 150 3.29 13.63 13.61
N LYS A 151 2.56 14.20 12.64
CA LYS A 151 1.50 15.19 12.88
C LYS A 151 0.26 14.56 13.51
N TYR A 152 -0.15 13.38 13.02
CA TYR A 152 -1.39 12.74 13.45
C TYR A 152 -1.22 11.99 14.77
N GLU A 153 -1.98 12.40 15.79
CA GLU A 153 -1.96 11.78 17.14
C GLU A 153 -2.37 10.31 17.09
N PHE A 154 -3.26 9.91 16.18
CA PHE A 154 -3.67 8.52 15.98
C PHE A 154 -2.47 7.58 15.89
N PHE A 155 -1.40 7.96 15.15
CA PHE A 155 -0.24 7.09 14.94
C PHE A 155 0.76 7.07 16.09
N LYS A 156 0.60 7.91 17.10
CA LYS A 156 1.55 8.02 18.22
C LYS A 156 1.91 6.67 18.87
N PRO A 157 0.94 5.79 19.22
CA PRO A 157 1.27 4.49 19.81
C PRO A 157 1.91 3.52 18.83
N TYR A 158 1.72 3.71 17.51
CA TYR A 158 2.15 2.79 16.46
C TYR A 158 3.45 3.18 15.75
N ARG A 159 4.02 4.36 16.05
CA ARG A 159 5.17 4.91 15.31
C ARG A 159 6.36 3.97 15.20
N ARG A 160 6.59 3.12 16.19
CA ARG A 160 7.68 2.13 16.19
C ARG A 160 7.41 0.92 15.28
N LEU A 161 6.16 0.71 14.90
CA LEU A 161 5.72 -0.36 14.02
C LEU A 161 5.64 0.07 12.55
N ILE A 162 5.72 1.38 12.27
CA ILE A 162 5.55 1.95 10.92
C ILE A 162 6.90 2.44 10.40
N SER A 163 7.30 1.90 9.25
CA SER A 163 8.48 2.33 8.49
C SER A 163 8.04 2.93 7.16
N VAL A 164 8.61 4.08 6.78
CA VAL A 164 8.33 4.74 5.48
C VAL A 164 9.64 4.95 4.75
N ASN A 165 9.75 4.42 3.53
CA ASN A 165 10.95 4.59 2.71
C ASN A 165 10.68 4.37 1.21
N THR A 166 11.68 4.64 0.39
CA THR A 166 11.71 4.18 -1.00
C THR A 166 11.94 2.67 -1.05
N VAL A 167 11.79 2.06 -2.24
CA VAL A 167 11.99 0.62 -2.44
C VAL A 167 13.38 0.17 -1.96
N ASP A 168 14.42 0.95 -2.27
CA ASP A 168 15.80 0.61 -1.90
C ASP A 168 15.99 0.56 -0.37
N GLY A 169 15.27 1.40 0.37
CA GLY A 169 15.29 1.40 1.83
C GLY A 169 14.63 0.18 2.48
N PHE A 170 13.86 -0.59 1.71
CA PHE A 170 13.26 -1.86 2.14
C PHE A 170 13.98 -3.10 1.59
N GLN A 171 15.08 -2.92 0.87
CA GLN A 171 15.80 -4.07 0.33
C GLN A 171 16.25 -5.03 1.44
N GLY A 172 15.92 -6.32 1.27
CA GLY A 172 16.21 -7.35 2.27
C GLY A 172 15.33 -7.34 3.51
N GLN A 173 14.35 -6.43 3.61
CA GLN A 173 13.39 -6.34 4.71
C GLN A 173 12.02 -6.87 4.29
N GLU A 174 11.19 -7.17 5.28
CA GLU A 174 9.79 -7.58 5.09
C GLU A 174 8.92 -7.02 6.19
N ARG A 175 7.62 -6.89 5.94
CA ARG A 175 6.62 -6.39 6.89
C ARG A 175 5.34 -7.21 6.77
N ASP A 176 4.56 -7.27 7.84
CA ASP A 176 3.25 -7.90 7.84
C ASP A 176 2.31 -7.24 6.83
N VAL A 177 2.32 -5.92 6.81
CA VAL A 177 1.51 -5.08 5.94
C VAL A 177 2.41 -4.14 5.14
N ILE A 178 2.22 -4.09 3.83
CA ILE A 178 2.86 -3.10 2.95
C ILE A 178 1.78 -2.25 2.28
N LEU A 179 1.93 -0.93 2.35
CA LEU A 179 1.20 0.02 1.52
C LEU A 179 2.17 0.63 0.50
N ILE A 180 1.75 0.67 -0.76
CA ILE A 180 2.54 1.29 -1.84
C ILE A 180 1.77 2.50 -2.35
N SER A 181 2.35 3.70 -2.20
CA SER A 181 1.84 4.94 -2.77
C SER A 181 2.54 5.22 -4.09
N LEU A 182 1.81 5.09 -5.21
CA LEU A 182 2.36 5.16 -6.57
C LEU A 182 2.63 6.58 -7.04
N VAL A 183 1.91 7.56 -6.51
CA VAL A 183 2.07 9.00 -6.75
C VAL A 183 1.62 9.46 -8.14
N ARG A 184 1.97 8.74 -9.20
CA ARG A 184 1.76 9.16 -10.59
C ARG A 184 0.27 9.26 -10.93
N SER A 185 -0.10 10.45 -11.42
CA SER A 185 -1.46 10.78 -11.84
C SER A 185 -1.41 11.86 -12.92
N ASN A 186 -1.54 11.44 -14.19
CA ASN A 186 -1.51 12.29 -15.37
C ASN A 186 -2.24 11.64 -16.54
N ASP A 187 -2.65 12.45 -17.51
CA ASP A 187 -3.45 12.01 -18.66
C ASP A 187 -2.63 11.27 -19.71
N GLU A 188 -1.30 11.44 -19.71
CA GLU A 188 -0.40 10.84 -20.70
C GLU A 188 0.01 9.40 -20.35
N GLY A 189 -0.33 8.91 -19.15
CA GLY A 189 0.09 7.60 -18.68
C GLY A 189 1.61 7.50 -18.44
N GLN A 190 2.23 8.61 -18.08
CA GLN A 190 3.64 8.65 -17.75
C GLN A 190 3.86 8.18 -16.32
N ILE A 191 4.53 7.05 -16.15
CA ILE A 191 4.72 6.39 -14.86
C ILE A 191 6.12 6.55 -14.27
N GLY A 192 7.05 7.20 -14.98
CA GLY A 192 8.39 7.53 -14.47
C GLY A 192 9.15 6.32 -13.93
N PHE A 193 9.61 6.38 -12.68
CA PHE A 193 10.37 5.32 -12.02
C PHE A 193 9.62 3.99 -11.89
N LEU A 194 8.30 4.00 -12.00
CA LEU A 194 7.46 2.79 -11.94
C LEU A 194 7.60 1.91 -13.21
N LYS A 195 8.32 2.35 -14.25
CA LYS A 195 8.73 1.52 -15.38
C LYS A 195 9.76 0.46 -15.00
N ASP A 196 10.50 0.67 -13.91
CA ASP A 196 11.39 -0.36 -13.38
C ASP A 196 10.56 -1.43 -12.64
N LEU A 197 10.11 -2.41 -13.40
CA LEU A 197 9.24 -3.47 -12.90
C LEU A 197 9.92 -4.38 -11.88
N ARG A 198 11.25 -4.49 -11.92
CA ARG A 198 12.01 -5.26 -10.92
C ARG A 198 11.92 -4.58 -9.56
N ARG A 199 12.02 -3.25 -9.52
CA ARG A 199 11.81 -2.49 -8.28
C ARG A 199 10.37 -2.60 -7.77
N MET A 200 9.38 -2.56 -8.66
CA MET A 200 7.98 -2.78 -8.26
C MET A 200 7.79 -4.18 -7.68
N ASN A 201 8.39 -5.21 -8.28
CA ASN A 201 8.38 -6.57 -7.74
C ASN A 201 9.03 -6.62 -6.34
N VAL A 202 10.17 -5.96 -6.14
CA VAL A 202 10.80 -5.87 -4.81
C VAL A 202 9.83 -5.24 -3.81
N ALA A 203 9.18 -4.14 -4.15
CA ALA A 203 8.21 -3.47 -3.28
C ALA A 203 7.05 -4.39 -2.88
N MET A 204 6.41 -5.02 -3.85
CA MET A 204 5.27 -5.91 -3.64
C MET A 204 5.64 -7.12 -2.76
N THR A 205 6.81 -7.70 -3.01
CA THR A 205 7.29 -8.89 -2.31
C THR A 205 7.87 -8.62 -0.92
N ARG A 206 7.74 -7.40 -0.41
CA ARG A 206 8.02 -7.07 1.01
C ARG A 206 6.87 -7.44 1.93
N ALA A 207 5.65 -7.61 1.41
CA ALA A 207 4.47 -7.94 2.20
C ALA A 207 4.42 -9.41 2.57
N ARG A 208 4.22 -9.71 3.85
CA ARG A 208 3.97 -11.06 4.35
C ARG A 208 2.50 -11.48 4.22
N MET A 209 1.58 -10.62 4.65
CA MET A 209 0.17 -10.97 4.83
C MET A 209 -0.81 -10.02 4.14
N LYS A 210 -0.45 -8.74 3.98
CA LYS A 210 -1.32 -7.73 3.34
C LYS A 210 -0.52 -6.78 2.48
N LEU A 211 -0.98 -6.59 1.25
CA LEU A 211 -0.47 -5.60 0.31
C LEU A 211 -1.60 -4.68 -0.13
N ILE A 212 -1.45 -3.38 0.10
CA ILE A 212 -2.39 -2.34 -0.33
C ILE A 212 -1.65 -1.43 -1.31
N ILE A 213 -2.16 -1.33 -2.54
CA ILE A 213 -1.65 -0.44 -3.57
C ILE A 213 -2.59 0.75 -3.66
N LEU A 214 -2.05 1.97 -3.63
CA LEU A 214 -2.82 3.21 -3.83
C LEU A 214 -2.28 3.92 -5.06
N GLY A 215 -3.14 4.22 -6.00
CA GLY A 215 -2.72 4.92 -7.21
C GLY A 215 -3.81 5.08 -8.25
N ASN A 216 -3.57 6.00 -9.16
CA ASN A 216 -4.46 6.33 -10.25
C ASN A 216 -4.46 5.21 -11.30
N LYS A 217 -5.57 4.46 -11.36
CA LYS A 217 -5.76 3.35 -12.30
C LYS A 217 -5.60 3.82 -13.74
N ASP A 218 -6.22 4.94 -14.13
CA ASP A 218 -6.23 5.40 -15.51
C ASP A 218 -4.84 5.77 -16.03
N THR A 219 -4.01 6.33 -15.15
CA THR A 219 -2.59 6.59 -15.45
C THR A 219 -1.80 5.29 -15.53
N MET A 220 -1.92 4.43 -14.53
CA MET A 220 -1.07 3.25 -14.37
C MET A 220 -1.36 2.16 -15.38
N THR A 221 -2.64 1.92 -15.68
CA THR A 221 -3.08 0.81 -16.56
C THR A 221 -2.80 1.04 -18.05
N LYS A 222 -2.33 2.21 -18.43
CA LYS A 222 -1.74 2.42 -19.77
C LYS A 222 -0.47 1.60 -19.98
N HIS A 223 0.19 1.18 -18.89
CA HIS A 223 1.30 0.24 -18.94
C HIS A 223 0.82 -1.21 -18.76
N PRO A 224 1.22 -2.17 -19.62
CA PRO A 224 0.71 -3.54 -19.61
C PRO A 224 0.86 -4.28 -18.29
N PHE A 225 1.99 -4.08 -17.59
CA PHE A 225 2.21 -4.70 -16.28
C PHE A 225 1.16 -4.28 -15.26
N TYR A 226 0.91 -2.96 -15.12
CA TYR A 226 -0.03 -2.43 -14.16
C TYR A 226 -1.48 -2.73 -14.54
N LYS A 227 -1.78 -2.82 -15.84
CA LYS A 227 -3.07 -3.30 -16.31
C LYS A 227 -3.34 -4.73 -15.86
N LYS A 228 -2.37 -5.64 -16.05
CA LYS A 228 -2.47 -7.03 -15.59
C LYS A 228 -2.54 -7.15 -14.07
N LEU A 229 -1.79 -6.33 -13.35
CA LEU A 229 -1.85 -6.28 -11.89
C LEU A 229 -3.23 -5.82 -11.41
N TRP A 230 -3.79 -4.78 -12.01
CA TRP A 230 -5.15 -4.32 -11.71
C TRP A 230 -6.18 -5.43 -11.96
N GLU A 231 -6.16 -6.04 -13.16
CA GLU A 231 -7.08 -7.13 -13.52
C GLU A 231 -6.97 -8.31 -12.54
N TYR A 232 -5.77 -8.64 -12.11
CA TYR A 232 -5.51 -9.70 -11.13
C TYR A 232 -6.13 -9.37 -9.76
N VAL A 233 -5.93 -8.16 -9.26
CA VAL A 233 -6.48 -7.71 -7.97
C VAL A 233 -8.00 -7.69 -8.01
N GLU A 234 -8.59 -7.16 -9.09
CA GLU A 234 -10.04 -7.14 -9.27
C GLU A 234 -10.64 -8.55 -9.31
N ALA A 235 -9.99 -9.49 -10.00
CA ALA A 235 -10.44 -10.87 -10.07
C ALA A 235 -10.44 -11.57 -8.70
N ILE A 236 -9.45 -11.27 -7.84
CA ILE A 236 -9.41 -11.81 -6.47
C ILE A 236 -10.52 -11.19 -5.62
N ASN A 237 -10.71 -9.88 -5.69
CA ASN A 237 -11.62 -9.16 -4.81
C ASN A 237 -13.11 -9.35 -5.20
N ASN A 238 -13.39 -9.76 -6.44
CA ASN A 238 -14.75 -10.00 -6.94
C ASN A 238 -15.17 -11.48 -6.93
N ASN A 239 -14.27 -12.42 -6.58
CA ASN A 239 -14.59 -13.82 -6.41
C ASN A 239 -15.04 -14.11 -4.97
N GLU A 240 -16.23 -13.57 -4.59
CA GLU A 240 -16.99 -13.98 -3.41
C GLU A 240 -17.93 -15.15 -3.72
#